data_a8a52ff2d6a16b6e57bcc04c17b5b269
#
_entry.id   a8a52ff2d6a16b6e57bcc04c17b5b269
#
_cell.length_a   1.000
_cell.length_b   1.000
_cell.length_c   1.000
_cell.angle_alpha   90.00
_cell.angle_beta   90.00
_cell.angle_gamma   90.00
#
_symmetry.space_group_name_H-M   'P 1'
#
loop_
_entity.id
_entity.type
_entity.pdbx_description
1 polymer ?
#
loop_
_entity_poly.entity_id
_entity_poly.type
_entity_poly.pdbx_seq_one_letter_code
_entity_poly.pdbx_strand_id
1 'polypeptide(L)'
;MIPFSPPRIDERTIAEVTAALRSGWITTGPRTKEFEKRLAAYCAVEKVIALNAWTNACELVLRWFNIGPGDEVIVPAFTYCATANIVLHVGAKPVMVDVLDDFTMDPDAVRKAITPRTKCIMPVDIGGLPADQQQVMRIAEEHRSVFVPNGEVQQQLGRILVLSDAAHSFGARIGDKRVGAIADITGFSFHAVKNLTTDEGGALALNMLKPF
;
A
#
# COMPACT_ATOMS: atom_id res chain seq x y z
N MET A 1 29.96 -9.48 14.00
CA MET A 1 29.21 -8.74 12.92
C MET A 1 27.73 -8.82 13.29
N ILE A 2 27.05 -7.69 13.31
CA ILE A 2 25.58 -7.63 13.55
C ILE A 2 24.91 -7.78 12.19
N PRO A 3 24.10 -8.84 11.94
CA PRO A 3 23.42 -9.00 10.68
C PRO A 3 22.31 -7.97 10.51
N PHE A 4 22.12 -7.48 9.27
CA PHE A 4 21.01 -6.60 8.96
C PHE A 4 19.72 -7.40 8.76
N SER A 5 18.78 -7.27 9.71
CA SER A 5 17.41 -7.83 9.64
C SER A 5 17.31 -9.24 9.00
N PRO A 6 17.96 -10.27 9.54
CA PRO A 6 17.87 -11.61 8.97
C PRO A 6 16.43 -12.12 9.12
N PRO A 7 15.87 -12.81 8.10
CA PRO A 7 14.54 -13.40 8.20
C PRO A 7 14.52 -14.50 9.28
N ARG A 8 13.42 -14.58 10.01
CA ARG A 8 13.19 -15.68 10.94
C ARG A 8 12.65 -16.90 10.17
N ILE A 9 13.50 -17.91 9.99
CA ILE A 9 13.14 -19.17 9.36
C ILE A 9 13.30 -20.28 10.40
N ASP A 10 12.20 -20.91 10.75
CA ASP A 10 12.14 -22.04 11.69
C ASP A 10 11.76 -23.35 10.98
N GLU A 11 11.81 -24.46 11.71
CA GLU A 11 11.50 -25.79 11.18
C GLU A 11 10.06 -25.89 10.61
N ARG A 12 9.12 -25.11 11.17
CA ARG A 12 7.75 -25.05 10.65
C ARG A 12 7.71 -24.40 9.27
N THR A 13 8.44 -23.31 9.09
CA THR A 13 8.58 -22.62 7.79
C THR A 13 9.20 -23.58 6.75
N ILE A 14 10.28 -24.27 7.12
CA ILE A 14 10.94 -25.26 6.24
C ILE A 14 9.98 -26.38 5.85
N ALA A 15 9.22 -26.91 6.82
CA ALA A 15 8.26 -27.98 6.58
C ALA A 15 7.15 -27.54 5.62
N GLU A 16 6.60 -26.31 5.76
CA GLU A 16 5.56 -25.79 4.89
C GLU A 16 6.05 -25.54 3.46
N VAL A 17 7.26 -25.01 3.29
CA VAL A 17 7.88 -24.81 1.97
C VAL A 17 8.14 -26.17 1.31
N THR A 18 8.69 -27.13 2.07
CA THR A 18 8.93 -28.50 1.59
C THR A 18 7.63 -29.17 1.14
N ALA A 19 6.56 -29.02 1.92
CA ALA A 19 5.25 -29.58 1.57
C ALA A 19 4.66 -28.92 0.30
N ALA A 20 4.89 -27.61 0.11
CA ALA A 20 4.49 -26.93 -1.12
C ALA A 20 5.22 -27.51 -2.34
N LEU A 21 6.54 -27.63 -2.27
CA LEU A 21 7.36 -28.20 -3.36
C LEU A 21 6.94 -29.65 -3.68
N ARG A 22 6.76 -30.49 -2.66
CA ARG A 22 6.34 -31.92 -2.84
C ARG A 22 4.94 -32.04 -3.42
N SER A 23 4.06 -31.07 -3.23
CA SER A 23 2.72 -31.09 -3.83
C SER A 23 2.74 -30.92 -5.36
N GLY A 24 3.84 -30.45 -5.93
CA GLY A 24 3.95 -30.08 -7.35
C GLY A 24 3.21 -28.78 -7.73
N TRP A 25 2.49 -28.16 -6.79
CA TRP A 25 1.78 -26.91 -7.05
C TRP A 25 2.58 -25.71 -6.53
N ILE A 26 3.41 -25.15 -7.40
CA ILE A 26 4.37 -24.07 -7.08
C ILE A 26 3.98 -22.69 -7.64
N THR A 27 2.77 -22.54 -8.17
CA THR A 27 2.22 -21.29 -8.66
C THR A 27 1.04 -20.83 -7.78
N THR A 28 0.36 -19.74 -8.19
CA THR A 28 -0.88 -19.29 -7.54
C THR A 28 -1.88 -20.44 -7.45
N GLY A 29 -2.34 -20.74 -6.24
CA GLY A 29 -3.19 -21.89 -5.98
C GLY A 29 -3.80 -21.88 -4.57
N PRO A 30 -4.13 -23.05 -4.01
CA PRO A 30 -4.82 -23.16 -2.72
C PRO A 30 -4.08 -22.45 -1.56
N ARG A 31 -2.73 -22.55 -1.51
CA ARG A 31 -1.92 -21.89 -0.48
C ARG A 31 -1.98 -20.38 -0.57
N THR A 32 -1.92 -19.81 -1.79
CA THR A 32 -2.05 -18.37 -2.01
C THR A 32 -3.44 -17.89 -1.59
N LYS A 33 -4.50 -18.60 -1.95
CA LYS A 33 -5.89 -18.26 -1.55
C LYS A 33 -6.07 -18.31 -0.03
N GLU A 34 -5.50 -19.29 0.64
CA GLU A 34 -5.54 -19.38 2.10
C GLU A 34 -4.75 -18.24 2.75
N PHE A 35 -3.59 -17.87 2.19
CA PHE A 35 -2.80 -16.74 2.65
C PHE A 35 -3.58 -15.42 2.51
N GLU A 36 -4.17 -15.15 1.36
CA GLU A 36 -5.04 -13.98 1.13
C GLU A 36 -6.19 -13.92 2.12
N LYS A 37 -6.85 -15.05 2.37
CA LYS A 37 -7.95 -15.16 3.34
C LYS A 37 -7.49 -14.83 4.76
N ARG A 38 -6.34 -15.36 5.19
CA ARG A 38 -5.77 -15.08 6.52
C ARG A 38 -5.36 -13.63 6.66
N LEU A 39 -4.74 -13.04 5.63
CA LEU A 39 -4.39 -11.62 5.63
C LEU A 39 -5.65 -10.74 5.72
N ALA A 40 -6.70 -11.05 4.96
CA ALA A 40 -7.95 -10.32 4.99
C ALA A 40 -8.58 -10.34 6.39
N ALA A 41 -8.65 -11.52 7.01
CA ALA A 41 -9.15 -11.68 8.38
C ALA A 41 -8.26 -10.93 9.40
N TYR A 42 -6.94 -10.99 9.24
CA TYR A 42 -6.00 -10.31 10.13
C TYR A 42 -6.11 -8.78 10.04
N CYS A 43 -6.19 -8.23 8.85
CA CYS A 43 -6.35 -6.79 8.62
C CYS A 43 -7.78 -6.30 8.87
N ALA A 44 -8.76 -7.20 9.02
CA ALA A 44 -10.20 -6.87 9.11
C ALA A 44 -10.71 -6.14 7.87
N VAL A 45 -10.33 -6.62 6.68
CA VAL A 45 -10.79 -6.12 5.38
C VAL A 45 -11.50 -7.23 4.61
N GLU A 46 -12.30 -6.83 3.62
CA GLU A 46 -13.07 -7.79 2.83
C GLU A 46 -12.17 -8.65 1.92
N LYS A 47 -11.16 -8.04 1.32
CA LYS A 47 -10.32 -8.67 0.32
C LYS A 47 -8.85 -8.30 0.46
N VAL A 48 -7.99 -9.31 0.29
CA VAL A 48 -6.56 -9.14 0.06
C VAL A 48 -6.19 -9.87 -1.23
N ILE A 49 -5.27 -9.29 -2.00
CA ILE A 49 -4.69 -9.87 -3.20
C ILE A 49 -3.19 -9.97 -2.98
N ALA A 50 -2.63 -11.17 -3.08
CA ALA A 50 -1.19 -11.40 -3.01
C ALA A 50 -0.53 -11.16 -4.37
N LEU A 51 0.62 -10.50 -4.35
CA LEU A 51 1.43 -10.19 -5.52
C LEU A 51 2.91 -10.50 -5.22
N ASN A 52 3.74 -10.41 -6.23
CA ASN A 52 5.17 -10.73 -6.13
C ASN A 52 6.00 -9.65 -5.41
N ALA A 53 5.53 -8.42 -5.30
CA ALA A 53 6.19 -7.32 -4.60
C ALA A 53 5.21 -6.18 -4.31
N TRP A 54 5.52 -5.35 -3.29
CA TRP A 54 4.82 -4.10 -3.03
C TRP A 54 4.84 -3.16 -4.24
N THR A 55 6.00 -3.03 -4.89
CA THR A 55 6.21 -2.15 -6.04
C THR A 55 5.22 -2.45 -7.16
N ASN A 56 5.14 -3.70 -7.58
CA ASN A 56 4.23 -4.11 -8.66
C ASN A 56 2.76 -4.02 -8.23
N ALA A 57 2.48 -4.32 -6.95
CA ALA A 57 1.15 -4.22 -6.38
C ALA A 57 0.61 -2.78 -6.45
N CYS A 58 1.38 -1.81 -5.95
CA CYS A 58 0.96 -0.41 -5.92
C CYS A 58 0.99 0.24 -7.32
N GLU A 59 1.94 -0.12 -8.18
CA GLU A 59 1.90 0.30 -9.59
C GLU A 59 0.63 -0.18 -10.29
N LEU A 60 0.21 -1.42 -10.05
CA LEU A 60 -1.04 -1.94 -10.60
C LEU A 60 -2.26 -1.12 -10.13
N VAL A 61 -2.29 -0.67 -8.87
CA VAL A 61 -3.35 0.20 -8.35
C VAL A 61 -3.38 1.53 -9.10
N LEU A 62 -2.21 2.17 -9.31
CA LEU A 62 -2.15 3.43 -10.05
C LEU A 62 -2.68 3.26 -11.49
N ARG A 63 -2.31 2.17 -12.17
CA ARG A 63 -2.82 1.84 -13.52
C ARG A 63 -4.31 1.55 -13.52
N TRP A 64 -4.79 0.75 -12.57
CA TRP A 64 -6.21 0.44 -12.42
C TRP A 64 -7.04 1.69 -12.16
N PHE A 65 -6.51 2.64 -11.36
CA PHE A 65 -7.16 3.92 -11.08
C PHE A 65 -7.01 4.92 -12.25
N ASN A 66 -6.46 4.49 -13.39
CA ASN A 66 -6.24 5.30 -14.60
C ASN A 66 -5.38 6.54 -14.36
N ILE A 67 -4.35 6.41 -13.53
CA ILE A 67 -3.36 7.47 -13.28
C ILE A 67 -2.27 7.39 -14.35
N GLY A 68 -1.97 8.53 -14.98
CA GLY A 68 -1.03 8.60 -16.09
C GLY A 68 -0.49 10.01 -16.37
N PRO A 69 -0.02 10.26 -17.61
CA PRO A 69 0.52 11.55 -18.01
C PRO A 69 -0.45 12.71 -17.74
N GLY A 70 0.05 13.75 -17.09
CA GLY A 70 -0.74 14.93 -16.71
C GLY A 70 -1.34 14.85 -15.30
N ASP A 71 -1.41 13.67 -14.69
CA ASP A 71 -1.86 13.48 -13.32
C ASP A 71 -0.74 13.69 -12.30
N GLU A 72 -1.11 13.97 -11.06
CA GLU A 72 -0.22 14.16 -9.92
C GLU A 72 -0.53 13.15 -8.82
N VAL A 73 0.54 12.60 -8.21
CA VAL A 73 0.46 11.74 -7.02
C VAL A 73 1.30 12.38 -5.92
N ILE A 74 0.68 12.66 -4.78
CA ILE A 74 1.38 13.22 -3.62
C ILE A 74 2.07 12.11 -2.84
N VAL A 75 3.38 12.27 -2.60
CA VAL A 75 4.25 11.33 -1.87
C VAL A 75 5.10 12.08 -0.85
N PRO A 76 5.51 11.48 0.28
CA PRO A 76 6.44 12.14 1.20
C PRO A 76 7.84 12.25 0.58
N ALA A 77 8.57 13.30 0.92
CA ALA A 77 9.95 13.51 0.47
C ALA A 77 10.92 12.50 1.11
N PHE A 78 10.58 11.96 2.28
CA PHE A 78 11.34 10.92 2.97
C PHE A 78 10.64 9.56 2.83
N THR A 79 11.10 8.74 1.90
CA THR A 79 10.56 7.40 1.63
C THR A 79 11.59 6.55 0.88
N TYR A 80 11.31 5.25 0.77
CA TYR A 80 12.04 4.39 -0.16
C TYR A 80 11.69 4.78 -1.61
N CYS A 81 12.69 4.81 -2.48
CA CYS A 81 12.54 5.33 -3.85
C CYS A 81 11.41 4.67 -4.66
N ALA A 82 11.03 3.44 -4.35
CA ALA A 82 9.95 2.74 -5.05
C ALA A 82 8.62 3.50 -5.01
N THR A 83 8.31 4.20 -3.90
CA THR A 83 7.08 5.00 -3.75
C THR A 83 6.97 6.08 -4.84
N ALA A 84 8.06 6.78 -5.15
CA ALA A 84 8.09 7.78 -6.22
C ALA A 84 8.26 7.15 -7.61
N ASN A 85 9.04 6.06 -7.72
CA ASN A 85 9.33 5.42 -9.00
C ASN A 85 8.07 4.87 -9.67
N ILE A 86 7.16 4.24 -8.93
CA ILE A 86 5.90 3.71 -9.51
C ILE A 86 5.02 4.82 -10.10
N VAL A 87 5.10 6.04 -9.56
CA VAL A 87 4.40 7.20 -10.13
C VAL A 87 5.01 7.58 -11.48
N LEU A 88 6.35 7.56 -11.57
CA LEU A 88 7.05 7.80 -12.85
C LEU A 88 6.79 6.68 -13.87
N HIS A 89 6.70 5.42 -13.42
CA HIS A 89 6.43 4.27 -14.30
C HIS A 89 5.08 4.37 -15.00
N VAL A 90 4.08 4.98 -14.37
CA VAL A 90 2.78 5.22 -15.00
C VAL A 90 2.73 6.53 -15.80
N GLY A 91 3.83 7.30 -15.84
CA GLY A 91 3.94 8.57 -16.55
C GLY A 91 3.33 9.76 -15.82
N ALA A 92 2.92 9.59 -14.56
CA ALA A 92 2.40 10.66 -13.73
C ALA A 92 3.53 11.44 -13.04
N LYS A 93 3.21 12.57 -12.46
CA LYS A 93 4.16 13.43 -11.75
C LYS A 93 4.09 13.16 -10.24
N PRO A 94 5.19 12.71 -9.59
CA PRO A 94 5.26 12.70 -8.14
C PRO A 94 5.35 14.15 -7.61
N VAL A 95 4.49 14.49 -6.67
CA VAL A 95 4.50 15.77 -5.94
C VAL A 95 5.00 15.46 -4.53
N MET A 96 6.25 15.79 -4.28
CA MET A 96 6.88 15.54 -2.98
C MET A 96 6.42 16.60 -1.99
N VAL A 97 5.97 16.15 -0.81
CA VAL A 97 5.63 16.99 0.32
C VAL A 97 6.54 16.70 1.50
N ASP A 98 6.70 17.68 2.38
CA ASP A 98 7.54 17.54 3.55
C ASP A 98 6.98 16.52 4.55
N VAL A 99 7.78 16.16 5.52
CA VAL A 99 7.48 15.22 6.59
C VAL A 99 7.54 15.91 7.95
N LEU A 100 6.88 15.34 8.94
CA LEU A 100 6.95 15.74 10.34
C LEU A 100 8.28 15.28 10.98
N ASP A 101 8.52 15.67 12.22
CA ASP A 101 9.72 15.28 12.99
C ASP A 101 9.85 13.77 13.19
N ASP A 102 8.74 13.02 13.06
CA ASP A 102 8.69 11.56 13.14
C ASP A 102 8.85 10.89 11.77
N PHE A 103 9.16 11.66 10.73
CA PHE A 103 9.33 11.24 9.34
C PHE A 103 8.04 10.77 8.63
N THR A 104 6.88 10.87 9.25
CA THR A 104 5.61 10.63 8.56
C THR A 104 5.20 11.83 7.71
N MET A 105 4.38 11.60 6.69
CA MET A 105 3.89 12.65 5.77
C MET A 105 3.18 13.78 6.54
N ASP A 106 3.57 15.05 6.29
CA ASP A 106 2.91 16.22 6.89
C ASP A 106 1.53 16.46 6.24
N PRO A 107 0.42 16.33 6.98
CA PRO A 107 -0.92 16.54 6.46
C PRO A 107 -1.18 17.98 5.97
N ASP A 108 -0.55 18.99 6.58
CA ASP A 108 -0.71 20.37 6.16
C ASP A 108 0.03 20.66 4.86
N ALA A 109 1.17 20.03 4.64
CA ALA A 109 1.88 20.05 3.36
C ALA A 109 1.05 19.36 2.27
N VAL A 110 0.39 18.24 2.59
CA VAL A 110 -0.55 17.55 1.68
C VAL A 110 -1.68 18.51 1.24
N ARG A 111 -2.36 19.18 2.18
CA ARG A 111 -3.45 20.12 1.86
C ARG A 111 -3.02 21.19 0.86
N LYS A 112 -1.83 21.76 1.06
CA LYS A 112 -1.27 22.81 0.21
C LYS A 112 -0.89 22.34 -1.19
N ALA A 113 -0.58 21.04 -1.33
CA ALA A 113 -0.11 20.44 -2.58
C ALA A 113 -1.24 19.95 -3.50
N ILE A 114 -2.49 19.85 -3.02
CA ILE A 114 -3.62 19.35 -3.79
C ILE A 114 -3.98 20.31 -4.92
N THR A 115 -4.10 19.78 -6.13
CA THR A 115 -4.55 20.46 -7.34
C THR A 115 -5.64 19.65 -8.04
N PRO A 116 -6.31 20.18 -9.08
CA PRO A 116 -7.24 19.38 -9.89
C PRO A 116 -6.60 18.16 -10.59
N ARG A 117 -5.27 18.14 -10.71
CA ARG A 117 -4.50 17.00 -11.27
C ARG A 117 -4.18 15.93 -10.23
N THR A 118 -4.35 16.20 -8.93
CA THR A 118 -4.06 15.23 -7.88
C THR A 118 -5.06 14.09 -7.94
N LYS A 119 -4.57 12.86 -8.18
CA LYS A 119 -5.40 11.66 -8.27
C LYS A 119 -5.19 10.70 -7.11
N CYS A 120 -4.01 10.74 -6.48
CA CYS A 120 -3.68 9.86 -5.37
C CYS A 120 -2.82 10.58 -4.34
N ILE A 121 -2.99 10.21 -3.07
CA ILE A 121 -2.08 10.53 -1.97
C ILE A 121 -1.54 9.20 -1.44
N MET A 122 -0.21 9.10 -1.30
CA MET A 122 0.46 7.89 -0.82
C MET A 122 1.18 8.16 0.50
N PRO A 123 0.49 8.09 1.64
CA PRO A 123 1.17 8.14 2.95
C PRO A 123 2.05 6.89 3.12
N VAL A 124 3.22 7.07 3.73
CA VAL A 124 4.19 6.00 3.96
C VAL A 124 4.37 5.77 5.45
N ASP A 125 4.23 4.52 5.87
CA ASP A 125 4.41 4.08 7.26
C ASP A 125 5.91 3.77 7.50
N ILE A 126 6.70 4.81 7.69
CA ILE A 126 8.15 4.69 7.76
C ILE A 126 8.61 3.99 9.04
N GLY A 127 9.57 3.05 8.91
CA GLY A 127 10.12 2.33 10.07
C GLY A 127 9.09 1.56 10.90
N GLY A 128 7.88 1.35 10.40
CA GLY A 128 6.78 0.70 11.10
C GLY A 128 5.85 1.64 11.87
N LEU A 129 6.15 2.94 11.91
CA LEU A 129 5.26 3.96 12.45
C LEU A 129 4.22 4.34 11.39
N PRO A 130 2.92 4.08 11.63
CA PRO A 130 1.88 4.46 10.69
C PRO A 130 1.76 5.98 10.56
N ALA A 131 1.71 6.49 9.34
CA ALA A 131 1.29 7.87 9.07
C ALA A 131 -0.15 8.10 9.55
N ASP A 132 -0.57 9.36 9.79
CA ASP A 132 -1.97 9.65 10.13
C ASP A 132 -2.88 9.45 8.91
N GLN A 133 -3.09 8.16 8.58
CA GLN A 133 -3.95 7.74 7.46
C GLN A 133 -5.37 8.27 7.62
N GLN A 134 -5.87 8.41 8.85
CA GLN A 134 -7.22 8.93 9.11
C GLN A 134 -7.33 10.40 8.72
N GLN A 135 -6.30 11.19 9.00
CA GLN A 135 -6.26 12.60 8.58
C GLN A 135 -6.11 12.73 7.07
N VAL A 136 -5.26 11.90 6.44
CA VAL A 136 -5.12 11.88 4.97
C VAL A 136 -6.45 11.51 4.29
N MET A 137 -7.18 10.53 4.83
CA MET A 137 -8.53 10.18 4.35
C MET A 137 -9.51 11.36 4.47
N ARG A 138 -9.49 12.10 5.61
CA ARG A 138 -10.30 13.32 5.77
C ARG A 138 -9.93 14.39 4.75
N ILE A 139 -8.65 14.60 4.50
CA ILE A 139 -8.16 15.56 3.50
C ILE A 139 -8.67 15.20 2.10
N ALA A 140 -8.59 13.93 1.70
CA ALA A 140 -9.11 13.47 0.42
C ALA A 140 -10.62 13.71 0.29
N GLU A 141 -11.37 13.54 1.38
CA GLU A 141 -12.81 13.78 1.44
C GLU A 141 -13.15 15.27 1.35
N GLU A 142 -12.45 16.14 2.08
CA GLU A 142 -12.62 17.58 2.10
C GLU A 142 -12.35 18.24 0.72
N HIS A 143 -11.51 17.60 -0.10
CA HIS A 143 -11.13 18.10 -1.41
C HIS A 143 -11.89 17.47 -2.59
N ARG A 144 -13.05 16.84 -2.34
CA ARG A 144 -13.90 16.31 -3.42
C ARG A 144 -14.23 17.29 -4.51
N SER A 145 -14.49 18.55 -4.14
CA SER A 145 -14.84 19.61 -5.11
C SER A 145 -13.68 20.02 -6.02
N VAL A 146 -12.44 19.74 -5.62
CA VAL A 146 -11.23 20.02 -6.42
C VAL A 146 -10.91 18.86 -7.35
N PHE A 147 -11.39 17.66 -7.02
CA PHE A 147 -11.08 16.44 -7.76
C PHE A 147 -11.77 16.41 -9.13
N VAL A 148 -10.98 16.23 -10.18
CA VAL A 148 -11.46 16.06 -11.55
C VAL A 148 -11.20 14.63 -11.99
N PRO A 149 -12.22 13.75 -12.07
CA PRO A 149 -12.02 12.35 -12.40
C PRO A 149 -11.60 12.15 -13.85
N ASN A 150 -10.72 11.18 -14.09
CA ASN A 150 -10.32 10.70 -15.40
C ASN A 150 -10.66 9.21 -15.52
N GLY A 151 -11.85 8.91 -16.05
CA GLY A 151 -12.34 7.56 -16.23
C GLY A 151 -13.31 7.09 -15.14
N GLU A 152 -13.91 5.95 -15.41
CA GLU A 152 -15.06 5.41 -14.66
C GLU A 152 -14.73 5.10 -13.19
N VAL A 153 -13.60 4.45 -12.94
CA VAL A 153 -13.18 4.09 -11.57
C VAL A 153 -12.98 5.32 -10.69
N GLN A 154 -12.38 6.39 -11.24
CA GLN A 154 -12.22 7.65 -10.53
C GLN A 154 -13.57 8.36 -10.29
N GLN A 155 -14.50 8.27 -11.25
CA GLN A 155 -15.87 8.80 -11.11
C GLN A 155 -16.63 8.09 -10.00
N GLN A 156 -16.51 6.77 -9.92
CA GLN A 156 -17.16 5.95 -8.88
C GLN A 156 -16.65 6.29 -7.47
N LEU A 157 -15.34 6.45 -7.30
CA LEU A 157 -14.77 6.89 -6.02
C LEU A 157 -15.15 8.34 -5.71
N GLY A 158 -15.17 9.22 -6.71
CA GLY A 158 -15.57 10.62 -6.63
C GLY A 158 -14.65 11.50 -5.79
N ARG A 159 -13.41 11.07 -5.53
CA ARG A 159 -12.38 11.80 -4.79
C ARG A 159 -10.98 11.26 -5.04
N ILE A 160 -9.99 11.93 -4.49
CA ILE A 160 -8.59 11.51 -4.49
C ILE A 160 -8.48 10.14 -3.79
N LEU A 161 -7.78 9.20 -4.41
CA LEU A 161 -7.46 7.88 -3.84
C LEU A 161 -6.43 8.03 -2.72
N VAL A 162 -6.61 7.30 -1.61
CA VAL A 162 -5.58 7.15 -0.59
C VAL A 162 -5.01 5.73 -0.69
N LEU A 163 -3.77 5.63 -1.18
CA LEU A 163 -3.02 4.39 -1.30
C LEU A 163 -1.90 4.37 -0.24
N SER A 164 -2.10 3.66 0.85
CA SER A 164 -1.10 3.59 1.92
C SER A 164 0.06 2.68 1.55
N ASP A 165 1.28 3.18 1.67
CA ASP A 165 2.51 2.40 1.63
C ASP A 165 2.83 1.88 3.03
N ALA A 166 2.40 0.66 3.30
CA ALA A 166 2.58 -0.03 4.57
C ALA A 166 3.68 -1.10 4.49
N ALA A 167 4.70 -0.87 3.64
CA ALA A 167 5.79 -1.82 3.46
C ALA A 167 6.56 -2.15 4.75
N HIS A 168 6.50 -1.29 5.78
CA HIS A 168 7.17 -1.50 7.07
C HIS A 168 6.21 -1.75 8.24
N SER A 169 4.89 -1.63 8.04
CA SER A 169 3.93 -1.52 9.15
C SER A 169 2.94 -2.69 9.24
N PHE A 170 3.20 -3.82 8.58
CA PHE A 170 2.33 -4.99 8.71
C PHE A 170 2.18 -5.36 10.21
N GLY A 171 0.94 -5.37 10.70
CA GLY A 171 0.63 -5.65 12.10
C GLY A 171 0.47 -4.43 12.99
N ALA A 172 0.90 -3.25 12.56
CA ALA A 172 0.71 -2.00 13.28
C ALA A 172 -0.79 -1.62 13.37
N ARG A 173 -1.11 -0.69 14.27
CA ARG A 173 -2.46 -0.22 14.54
C ARG A 173 -2.49 1.30 14.67
N ILE A 174 -3.62 1.89 14.30
CA ILE A 174 -3.97 3.28 14.59
C ILE A 174 -5.29 3.21 15.39
N GLY A 175 -5.22 3.49 16.68
CA GLY A 175 -6.33 3.21 17.59
C GLY A 175 -6.75 1.74 17.55
N ASP A 176 -8.02 1.48 17.34
CA ASP A 176 -8.58 0.12 17.29
C ASP A 176 -8.44 -0.56 15.94
N LYS A 177 -8.06 0.17 14.89
CA LYS A 177 -7.95 -0.37 13.53
C LYS A 177 -6.54 -0.85 13.23
N ARG A 178 -6.41 -1.98 12.55
CA ARG A 178 -5.14 -2.41 11.98
C ARG A 178 -4.81 -1.60 10.72
N VAL A 179 -3.53 -1.38 10.48
CA VAL A 179 -3.06 -0.94 9.15
C VAL A 179 -3.55 -1.97 8.12
N GLY A 180 -4.09 -1.46 7.02
CA GLY A 180 -4.85 -2.24 6.03
C GLY A 180 -6.34 -1.92 6.02
N ALA A 181 -6.94 -1.52 7.16
CA ALA A 181 -8.37 -1.24 7.29
C ALA A 181 -8.70 0.27 7.39
N ILE A 182 -7.81 1.16 6.97
CA ILE A 182 -7.98 2.61 7.15
C ILE A 182 -8.00 3.33 5.81
N ALA A 183 -6.93 3.22 5.03
CA ALA A 183 -6.85 3.79 3.69
C ALA A 183 -7.78 3.04 2.71
N ASP A 184 -8.02 3.59 1.53
CA ASP A 184 -8.80 2.92 0.49
C ASP A 184 -8.16 1.61 0.07
N ILE A 185 -6.87 1.67 -0.20
CA ILE A 185 -6.04 0.51 -0.51
C ILE A 185 -4.74 0.63 0.29
N THR A 186 -4.27 -0.48 0.81
CA THR A 186 -2.99 -0.55 1.52
C THR A 186 -2.09 -1.58 0.87
N GLY A 187 -0.88 -1.15 0.48
CA GLY A 187 0.17 -2.02 -0.05
C GLY A 187 1.10 -2.52 1.05
N PHE A 188 1.29 -3.83 1.14
CA PHE A 188 2.27 -4.48 2.03
C PHE A 188 3.42 -5.07 1.24
N SER A 189 4.62 -5.05 1.85
CA SER A 189 5.80 -5.75 1.37
C SER A 189 6.10 -6.95 2.25
N PHE A 190 6.39 -8.08 1.63
CA PHE A 190 6.84 -9.31 2.28
C PHE A 190 8.25 -9.71 1.82
N HIS A 191 9.04 -8.73 1.38
CA HIS A 191 10.47 -8.91 1.09
C HIS A 191 11.22 -9.45 2.32
N ALA A 192 12.33 -10.13 2.11
CA ALA A 192 13.09 -10.87 3.12
C ALA A 192 13.43 -10.09 4.40
N VAL A 193 13.62 -8.76 4.32
CA VAL A 193 13.98 -7.92 5.47
C VAL A 193 12.77 -7.36 6.24
N LYS A 194 11.54 -7.66 5.82
CA LYS A 194 10.32 -7.16 6.47
C LYS A 194 9.94 -8.00 7.68
N ASN A 195 9.11 -7.45 8.55
CA ASN A 195 8.64 -8.10 9.78
C ASN A 195 7.76 -9.35 9.53
N LEU A 196 7.12 -9.44 8.37
CA LEU A 196 6.54 -10.66 7.81
C LEU A 196 7.15 -10.84 6.42
N THR A 197 7.67 -12.04 6.14
CA THR A 197 8.32 -12.31 4.85
C THR A 197 7.79 -13.57 4.18
N THR A 198 7.78 -13.53 2.85
CA THR A 198 7.58 -14.67 1.96
C THR A 198 8.79 -14.86 1.02
N ASP A 199 9.98 -14.40 1.44
CA ASP A 199 11.19 -14.21 0.64
C ASP A 199 11.04 -12.99 -0.29
N GLU A 200 10.34 -13.11 -1.38
CA GLU A 200 9.78 -12.03 -2.18
C GLU A 200 8.26 -12.08 -2.12
N GLY A 201 7.63 -10.93 -2.01
CA GLY A 201 6.17 -10.87 -1.99
C GLY A 201 5.62 -9.49 -1.63
N GLY A 202 4.34 -9.36 -1.87
CA GLY A 202 3.55 -8.20 -1.49
C GLY A 202 2.08 -8.54 -1.44
N ALA A 203 1.28 -7.61 -0.96
CA ALA A 203 -0.17 -7.73 -0.99
C ALA A 203 -0.84 -6.37 -1.02
N LEU A 204 -2.06 -6.35 -1.57
CA LEU A 204 -3.00 -5.23 -1.48
C LEU A 204 -4.15 -5.61 -0.56
N ALA A 205 -4.36 -4.84 0.50
CA ALA A 205 -5.58 -4.89 1.29
C ALA A 205 -6.57 -3.87 0.72
N LEU A 206 -7.76 -4.32 0.33
CA LEU A 206 -8.78 -3.53 -0.34
C LEU A 206 -9.89 -3.21 0.66
N ASN A 207 -10.03 -1.92 1.00
CA ASN A 207 -10.99 -1.43 1.99
C ASN A 207 -12.12 -0.60 1.34
N MET A 208 -12.02 -0.31 0.05
CA MET A 208 -12.98 0.49 -0.70
C MET A 208 -14.03 -0.33 -1.46
N LEU A 209 -13.95 -1.65 -1.42
CA LEU A 209 -14.88 -2.53 -2.09
C LEU A 209 -16.21 -2.55 -1.34
N LYS A 210 -17.06 -1.55 -1.57
CA LYS A 210 -18.48 -1.83 -1.65
C LYS A 210 -18.72 -2.46 -3.03
N PRO A 211 -19.60 -3.44 -3.19
CA PRO A 211 -19.83 -4.06 -4.49
C PRO A 211 -20.12 -2.98 -5.52
N PHE A 212 -19.26 -2.90 -6.53
CA PHE A 212 -19.55 -2.16 -7.74
C PHE A 212 -20.59 -2.93 -8.55
#